data_b6d95d5082051d299a90e6b7032a75c2
#
_entry.id   b6d95d5082051d299a90e6b7032a75c2
#
_cell.length_a   1.000
_cell.length_b   1.000
_cell.length_c   1.000
_cell.angle_alpha   90.00
_cell.angle_beta   90.00
_cell.angle_gamma   90.00
#
_symmetry.space_group_name_H-M   'P 1'
#
loop_
_entity.id
_entity.type
_entity.pdbx_description
1 polymer ?
#
loop_
_entity_poly.entity_id
_entity_poly.type
_entity_poly.pdbx_seq_one_letter_code
_entity_poly.pdbx_strand_id
1 'polypeptide(L)'
;MKNKIKSTALATLLTGTALLTGTLPTGSEAAESPFAVAMEKMEIDGLNIAYREAGDPDNPTVLLLHGFPTSSHMFRELIPELAAKYHVIAPDYPGFGASDMPDAASYDYSFANAADIVTQLIDAKDVDDYAVYLMDYGAPVGYRMFAEHPERVTGFIIQNGNAYEEGLRDFWDPI
;
A
#
# COMPACT_ATOMS: atom_id res chain seq x y z
N MET A 1 5.43 -83.50 -56.57
CA MET A 1 6.05 -82.24 -56.36
C MET A 1 5.03 -81.40 -55.60
N LYS A 2 5.30 -81.09 -54.32
CA LYS A 2 4.31 -80.55 -53.36
C LYS A 2 4.59 -79.06 -53.10
N ASN A 3 3.65 -78.21 -53.48
CA ASN A 3 3.70 -76.81 -53.18
C ASN A 3 3.05 -76.54 -51.79
N LYS A 4 3.80 -75.95 -50.88
CA LYS A 4 3.31 -75.49 -49.57
C LYS A 4 2.83 -74.05 -49.69
N ILE A 5 1.56 -73.87 -49.36
CA ILE A 5 0.94 -72.55 -49.22
C ILE A 5 1.33 -71.96 -47.84
N LYS A 6 1.94 -70.81 -47.84
CA LYS A 6 2.24 -70.09 -46.60
C LYS A 6 1.03 -69.25 -46.20
N SER A 7 0.52 -69.51 -45.02
CA SER A 7 -0.51 -68.69 -44.38
C SER A 7 0.07 -67.38 -43.89
N THR A 8 -0.53 -66.26 -44.33
CA THR A 8 -0.17 -64.93 -43.89
C THR A 8 -1.08 -64.58 -42.71
N ALA A 9 -0.49 -64.45 -41.57
CA ALA A 9 -1.19 -63.95 -40.37
C ALA A 9 -1.43 -62.44 -40.46
N LEU A 10 -2.70 -62.05 -40.32
CA LEU A 10 -3.15 -60.66 -40.29
C LEU A 10 -2.96 -60.12 -38.84
N ALA A 11 -2.01 -59.21 -38.69
CA ALA A 11 -1.80 -58.53 -37.42
C ALA A 11 -2.81 -57.38 -37.27
N THR A 12 -3.71 -57.50 -36.32
CA THR A 12 -4.66 -56.46 -35.95
C THR A 12 -3.94 -55.41 -35.07
N LEU A 13 -3.77 -54.20 -35.58
CA LEU A 13 -3.20 -53.10 -34.86
C LEU A 13 -4.32 -52.48 -33.99
N LEU A 14 -4.30 -52.71 -32.67
CA LEU A 14 -5.11 -51.99 -31.70
C LEU A 14 -4.43 -50.63 -31.40
N THR A 15 -5.01 -49.57 -31.96
CA THR A 15 -4.64 -48.19 -31.57
C THR A 15 -5.29 -47.87 -30.23
N GLY A 16 -4.53 -48.02 -29.16
CA GLY A 16 -4.91 -47.52 -27.83
C GLY A 16 -4.77 -46.03 -27.77
N THR A 17 -5.88 -45.29 -27.78
CA THR A 17 -5.92 -43.87 -27.47
C THR A 17 -5.82 -43.72 -25.95
N ALA A 18 -4.64 -43.44 -25.44
CA ALA A 18 -4.47 -43.08 -24.05
C ALA A 18 -4.99 -41.63 -23.86
N LEU A 19 -6.15 -41.47 -23.21
CA LEU A 19 -6.58 -40.21 -22.67
C LEU A 19 -5.63 -39.85 -21.50
N LEU A 20 -4.69 -38.94 -21.74
CA LEU A 20 -3.98 -38.26 -20.68
C LEU A 20 -4.95 -37.23 -20.05
N THR A 21 -5.64 -37.64 -18.98
CA THR A 21 -6.27 -36.68 -18.06
C THR A 21 -5.17 -36.01 -17.23
N GLY A 22 -4.48 -35.06 -17.83
CA GLY A 22 -3.61 -34.18 -17.11
C GLY A 22 -4.46 -33.26 -16.25
N THR A 23 -4.50 -33.47 -14.92
CA THR A 23 -4.93 -32.47 -13.99
C THR A 23 -3.95 -31.32 -14.08
N LEU A 24 -4.40 -30.20 -14.69
CA LEU A 24 -3.66 -28.94 -14.61
C LEU A 24 -3.52 -28.61 -13.13
N PRO A 25 -2.33 -28.23 -12.64
CA PRO A 25 -2.19 -27.73 -11.29
C PRO A 25 -3.04 -26.47 -11.18
N THR A 26 -4.13 -26.55 -10.43
CA THR A 26 -4.95 -25.42 -10.06
C THR A 26 -4.14 -24.58 -9.08
N GLY A 27 -3.84 -23.33 -9.49
CA GLY A 27 -3.40 -22.29 -8.58
C GLY A 27 -1.95 -22.49 -8.08
N SER A 28 -1.00 -21.99 -8.85
CA SER A 28 0.16 -21.38 -8.22
C SER A 28 -0.41 -20.18 -7.46
N GLU A 29 -0.59 -20.31 -6.15
CA GLU A 29 -0.57 -19.17 -5.25
C GLU A 29 0.77 -18.51 -5.55
N ALA A 30 0.75 -17.45 -6.37
CA ALA A 30 1.93 -16.62 -6.55
C ALA A 30 2.27 -16.14 -5.14
N ALA A 31 3.42 -16.56 -4.63
CA ALA A 31 3.94 -16.01 -3.39
C ALA A 31 3.88 -14.49 -3.56
N GLU A 32 3.06 -13.82 -2.75
CA GLU A 32 2.98 -12.35 -2.78
C GLU A 32 4.41 -11.85 -2.65
N SER A 33 4.82 -11.01 -3.60
CA SER A 33 6.15 -10.41 -3.54
C SER A 33 6.25 -9.71 -2.18
N PRO A 34 7.33 -9.89 -1.41
CA PRO A 34 7.51 -9.14 -0.15
C PRO A 34 7.51 -7.63 -0.35
N PHE A 35 7.49 -7.18 -1.61
CA PHE A 35 7.37 -5.79 -2.03
C PHE A 35 6.00 -5.47 -2.67
N ALA A 36 5.03 -6.37 -2.55
CA ALA A 36 3.66 -6.07 -2.98
C ALA A 36 3.11 -4.93 -2.11
N VAL A 37 2.58 -3.89 -2.78
CA VAL A 37 1.94 -2.77 -2.09
C VAL A 37 0.47 -3.10 -1.93
N ALA A 38 0.04 -3.37 -0.69
CA ALA A 38 -1.37 -3.52 -0.37
C ALA A 38 -2.05 -2.15 -0.35
N MET A 39 -3.30 -2.09 -0.84
CA MET A 39 -4.19 -0.96 -0.67
C MET A 39 -5.33 -1.43 0.23
N GLU A 40 -5.39 -0.89 1.43
CA GLU A 40 -6.31 -1.32 2.47
C GLU A 40 -7.18 -0.18 2.97
N LYS A 41 -8.18 -0.50 3.76
CA LYS A 41 -9.00 0.47 4.49
C LYS A 41 -9.18 0.02 5.92
N MET A 42 -9.15 0.99 6.83
CA MET A 42 -9.43 0.79 8.24
C MET A 42 -10.47 1.80 8.70
N GLU A 43 -11.42 1.37 9.53
CA GLU A 43 -12.36 2.28 10.15
C GLU A 43 -11.69 3.01 11.31
N ILE A 44 -11.55 4.32 11.19
CA ILE A 44 -10.99 5.22 12.18
C ILE A 44 -11.99 6.34 12.42
N ASP A 45 -12.44 6.50 13.64
CA ASP A 45 -13.43 7.53 14.05
C ASP A 45 -14.68 7.58 13.15
N GLY A 46 -15.16 6.37 12.76
CA GLY A 46 -16.35 6.20 11.92
C GLY A 46 -16.14 6.47 10.44
N LEU A 47 -14.90 6.70 10.00
CA LEU A 47 -14.52 6.87 8.59
C LEU A 47 -13.67 5.71 8.10
N ASN A 48 -13.87 5.28 6.86
CA ASN A 48 -12.97 4.33 6.21
C ASN A 48 -11.76 5.08 5.67
N ILE A 49 -10.65 4.96 6.37
CA ILE A 49 -9.37 5.55 5.98
C ILE A 49 -8.59 4.56 5.12
N ALA A 50 -8.34 4.94 3.88
CA ALA A 50 -7.54 4.17 2.96
C ALA A 50 -6.05 4.42 3.21
N TYR A 51 -5.24 3.39 3.06
CA TYR A 51 -3.79 3.50 3.17
C TYR A 51 -3.09 2.46 2.29
N ARG A 52 -1.86 2.76 1.91
CA ARG A 52 -0.95 1.81 1.27
C ARG A 52 0.00 1.28 2.31
N GLU A 53 0.24 -0.02 2.25
CA GLU A 53 1.17 -0.70 3.15
C GLU A 53 2.05 -1.66 2.37
N ALA A 54 3.32 -1.76 2.76
CA ALA A 54 4.28 -2.70 2.19
C ALA A 54 5.46 -2.92 3.13
N GLY A 55 6.17 -4.02 2.91
CA GLY A 55 7.32 -4.41 3.73
C GLY A 55 6.92 -5.27 4.91
N ASP A 56 7.93 -5.71 5.65
CA ASP A 56 7.75 -6.55 6.83
C ASP A 56 7.38 -5.66 8.04
N PRO A 57 6.26 -5.94 8.74
CA PRO A 57 5.84 -5.16 9.92
C PRO A 57 6.87 -5.16 11.07
N ASP A 58 7.77 -6.15 11.12
CA ASP A 58 8.83 -6.21 12.13
C ASP A 58 10.02 -5.28 11.82
N ASN A 59 10.06 -4.68 10.64
CA ASN A 59 11.08 -3.70 10.26
C ASN A 59 10.76 -2.29 10.80
N PRO A 60 11.78 -1.41 10.92
CA PRO A 60 11.53 0.00 11.26
C PRO A 60 10.52 0.65 10.32
N THR A 61 9.56 1.40 10.89
CA THR A 61 8.46 1.99 10.12
C THR A 61 8.83 3.32 9.48
N VAL A 62 8.41 3.52 8.24
CA VAL A 62 8.43 4.80 7.52
C VAL A 62 6.99 5.20 7.20
N LEU A 63 6.53 6.29 7.78
CA LEU A 63 5.23 6.91 7.52
C LEU A 63 5.37 7.95 6.41
N LEU A 64 4.60 7.82 5.33
CA LEU A 64 4.64 8.72 4.17
C LEU A 64 3.39 9.60 4.14
N LEU A 65 3.54 10.89 4.41
CA LEU A 65 2.45 11.87 4.47
C LEU A 65 2.41 12.70 3.18
N HIS A 66 1.32 12.53 2.41
CA HIS A 66 1.14 13.20 1.12
C HIS A 66 0.69 14.66 1.27
N GLY A 67 0.73 15.38 0.16
CA GLY A 67 0.27 16.76 0.05
C GLY A 67 -0.96 16.96 -0.84
N PHE A 68 -1.39 18.20 -0.97
CA PHE A 68 -2.47 18.63 -1.84
C PHE A 68 -1.98 18.80 -3.30
N PRO A 69 -2.75 18.43 -4.30
CA PRO A 69 -4.07 17.76 -4.29
C PRO A 69 -3.95 16.24 -4.52
N THR A 70 -2.96 15.60 -3.93
CA THR A 70 -2.61 14.21 -4.20
C THR A 70 -3.21 13.22 -3.19
N SER A 71 -2.63 12.04 -3.11
CA SER A 71 -2.95 10.97 -2.17
C SER A 71 -1.73 10.08 -1.98
N SER A 72 -1.81 9.02 -1.19
CA SER A 72 -0.77 8.00 -1.06
C SER A 72 -0.29 7.44 -2.41
N HIS A 73 -1.09 7.58 -3.48
CA HIS A 73 -0.72 7.15 -4.82
C HIS A 73 0.53 7.85 -5.37
N MET A 74 0.85 9.06 -4.88
CA MET A 74 2.08 9.74 -5.28
C MET A 74 3.34 8.94 -4.93
N PHE A 75 3.27 8.11 -3.90
CA PHE A 75 4.38 7.28 -3.41
C PHE A 75 4.46 5.89 -4.06
N ARG A 76 3.64 5.59 -5.09
CA ARG A 76 3.56 4.25 -5.71
C ARG A 76 4.88 3.68 -6.20
N GLU A 77 5.83 4.54 -6.61
CA GLU A 77 7.18 4.13 -7.03
C GLU A 77 8.16 4.07 -5.85
N LEU A 78 7.95 4.90 -4.82
CA LEU A 78 8.82 4.98 -3.65
C LEU A 78 8.57 3.83 -2.67
N ILE A 79 7.30 3.45 -2.46
CA ILE A 79 6.92 2.42 -1.49
C ILE A 79 7.64 1.09 -1.77
N PRO A 80 7.65 0.53 -3.00
CA PRO A 80 8.34 -0.73 -3.28
C PRO A 80 9.85 -0.68 -3.00
N GLU A 81 10.49 0.46 -3.22
CA GLU A 81 11.93 0.65 -2.98
C GLU A 81 12.26 0.66 -1.48
N LEU A 82 11.39 1.26 -0.67
CA LEU A 82 11.53 1.30 0.78
C LEU A 82 11.18 -0.04 1.43
N ALA A 83 10.18 -0.73 0.92
CA ALA A 83 9.63 -1.97 1.49
C ALA A 83 10.66 -3.10 1.60
N ALA A 84 11.76 -3.03 0.84
CA ALA A 84 12.87 -3.96 0.95
C ALA A 84 13.57 -3.97 2.33
N LYS A 85 13.41 -2.88 3.11
CA LYS A 85 14.13 -2.68 4.38
C LYS A 85 13.28 -2.10 5.49
N TYR A 86 12.10 -1.58 5.16
CA TYR A 86 11.23 -0.85 6.07
C TYR A 86 9.81 -1.36 5.97
N HIS A 87 9.07 -1.26 7.07
CA HIS A 87 7.63 -1.27 7.06
C HIS A 87 7.14 0.11 6.59
N VAL A 88 6.34 0.19 5.55
CA VAL A 88 5.93 1.45 4.94
C VAL A 88 4.43 1.60 5.05
N ILE A 89 3.98 2.72 5.62
CA ILE A 89 2.56 3.09 5.70
C ILE A 89 2.37 4.46 5.05
N ALA A 90 1.39 4.57 4.15
CA ALA A 90 1.06 5.81 3.47
C ALA A 90 -0.47 6.00 3.46
N PRO A 91 -1.04 6.76 4.42
CA PRO A 91 -2.47 7.00 4.49
C PRO A 91 -2.94 8.01 3.43
N ASP A 92 -4.24 7.91 3.09
CA ASP A 92 -4.99 8.99 2.44
C ASP A 92 -5.79 9.72 3.54
N TYR A 93 -5.65 11.03 3.65
CA TYR A 93 -6.44 11.80 4.63
C TYR A 93 -7.93 11.78 4.28
N PRO A 94 -8.85 12.03 5.25
CA PRO A 94 -10.26 12.27 4.93
C PRO A 94 -10.41 13.32 3.82
N GLY A 95 -11.25 13.00 2.81
CA GLY A 95 -11.42 13.86 1.63
C GLY A 95 -10.39 13.68 0.52
N PHE A 96 -9.40 12.80 0.69
CA PHE A 96 -8.35 12.52 -0.29
C PHE A 96 -8.35 11.04 -0.71
N GLY A 97 -7.86 10.80 -1.90
CA GLY A 97 -7.58 9.46 -2.43
C GLY A 97 -8.79 8.54 -2.39
N ALA A 98 -8.66 7.42 -1.69
CA ALA A 98 -9.71 6.41 -1.53
C ALA A 98 -10.32 6.41 -0.12
N SER A 99 -9.95 7.35 0.75
CA SER A 99 -10.59 7.57 2.06
C SER A 99 -11.98 8.17 1.90
N ASP A 100 -12.80 8.03 2.94
CA ASP A 100 -14.12 8.64 2.98
C ASP A 100 -14.02 10.17 2.93
N MET A 101 -15.05 10.79 2.34
CA MET A 101 -15.17 12.23 2.21
C MET A 101 -16.50 12.70 2.84
N PRO A 102 -16.50 12.91 4.17
CA PRO A 102 -17.70 13.39 4.86
C PRO A 102 -18.10 14.81 4.40
N ASP A 103 -19.37 15.18 4.69
CA ASP A 103 -19.89 16.50 4.34
C ASP A 103 -19.10 17.60 5.11
N ALA A 104 -18.53 18.56 4.37
CA ALA A 104 -17.77 19.67 4.91
C ALA A 104 -18.58 20.57 5.88
N ALA A 105 -19.91 20.50 5.83
CA ALA A 105 -20.76 21.22 6.80
C ALA A 105 -20.77 20.56 8.19
N SER A 106 -20.36 19.31 8.30
CA SER A 106 -20.40 18.52 9.53
C SER A 106 -19.07 17.93 9.96
N TYR A 107 -18.02 18.06 9.13
CA TYR A 107 -16.70 17.49 9.39
C TYR A 107 -15.62 18.58 9.44
N ASP A 108 -14.73 18.48 10.42
CA ASP A 108 -13.58 19.38 10.53
C ASP A 108 -12.41 18.92 9.65
N TYR A 109 -12.24 19.55 8.50
CA TYR A 109 -11.12 19.33 7.59
C TYR A 109 -9.86 20.11 7.99
N SER A 110 -9.53 20.12 9.28
CA SER A 110 -8.31 20.74 9.78
C SER A 110 -7.10 19.81 9.73
N PHE A 111 -5.89 20.39 9.74
CA PHE A 111 -4.66 19.60 9.87
C PHE A 111 -4.54 18.92 11.23
N ALA A 112 -5.16 19.47 12.27
CA ALA A 112 -5.21 18.85 13.58
C ALA A 112 -6.01 17.55 13.52
N ASN A 113 -7.23 17.59 12.97
CA ASN A 113 -8.04 16.41 12.83
C ASN A 113 -7.40 15.37 11.88
N ALA A 114 -6.73 15.79 10.82
CA ALA A 114 -5.98 14.88 9.96
C ALA A 114 -4.82 14.20 10.71
N ALA A 115 -4.14 14.91 11.61
CA ALA A 115 -3.08 14.36 12.45
C ALA A 115 -3.65 13.33 13.45
N ASP A 116 -4.80 13.62 14.07
CA ASP A 116 -5.49 12.70 14.97
C ASP A 116 -5.89 11.39 14.26
N ILE A 117 -6.46 11.49 13.06
CA ILE A 117 -6.85 10.32 12.25
C ILE A 117 -5.63 9.47 11.89
N VAL A 118 -4.53 10.09 11.46
CA VAL A 118 -3.31 9.33 11.12
C VAL A 118 -2.71 8.70 12.38
N THR A 119 -2.70 9.41 13.51
CA THR A 119 -2.21 8.87 14.78
C THR A 119 -3.02 7.63 15.18
N GLN A 120 -4.35 7.69 15.14
CA GLN A 120 -5.21 6.55 15.42
C GLN A 120 -4.97 5.38 14.45
N LEU A 121 -4.72 5.66 13.17
CA LEU A 121 -4.39 4.62 12.20
C LEU A 121 -3.10 3.87 12.56
N ILE A 122 -2.03 4.59 12.87
CA ILE A 122 -0.74 3.96 13.23
C ILE A 122 -0.80 3.27 14.60
N ASP A 123 -1.65 3.74 15.53
CA ASP A 123 -1.94 3.07 16.80
C ASP A 123 -2.65 1.73 16.56
N ALA A 124 -3.65 1.72 15.68
CA ALA A 124 -4.37 0.51 15.30
C ALA A 124 -3.52 -0.50 14.50
N LYS A 125 -2.34 -0.06 14.02
CA LYS A 125 -1.32 -0.90 13.36
C LYS A 125 -0.22 -1.33 14.33
N ASP A 126 -0.35 -1.06 15.64
CA ASP A 126 0.64 -1.36 16.67
C ASP A 126 2.03 -0.78 16.37
N VAL A 127 2.11 0.41 15.73
CA VAL A 127 3.36 1.09 15.41
C VAL A 127 3.73 2.05 16.54
N ASP A 128 4.76 1.72 17.30
CA ASP A 128 5.23 2.51 18.45
C ASP A 128 6.05 3.73 18.01
N ASP A 129 6.98 3.55 17.07
CA ASP A 129 7.85 4.59 16.55
C ASP A 129 8.00 4.53 15.02
N TYR A 130 8.34 5.67 14.40
CA TYR A 130 8.46 5.77 12.96
C TYR A 130 9.36 6.93 12.52
N ALA A 131 10.03 6.77 11.38
CA ALA A 131 10.52 7.91 10.61
C ALA A 131 9.38 8.47 9.76
N VAL A 132 9.27 9.80 9.63
CA VAL A 132 8.18 10.41 8.88
C VAL A 132 8.70 11.21 7.68
N TYR A 133 8.10 10.94 6.52
CA TYR A 133 8.28 11.75 5.31
C TYR A 133 7.16 12.80 5.22
N LEU A 134 7.56 14.06 5.15
CA LEU A 134 6.66 15.22 5.14
C LEU A 134 6.78 15.95 3.81
N MET A 135 5.66 16.12 3.12
CA MET A 135 5.59 16.93 1.92
C MET A 135 4.29 17.75 1.91
N ASP A 136 4.39 19.06 1.61
CA ASP A 136 3.25 19.95 1.45
C ASP A 136 2.28 19.84 2.66
N TYR A 137 1.00 19.43 2.51
CA TYR A 137 0.05 19.21 3.62
C TYR A 137 0.52 18.13 4.62
N GLY A 138 1.38 17.23 4.21
CA GLY A 138 2.02 16.27 5.12
C GLY A 138 2.86 16.96 6.20
N ALA A 139 3.39 18.16 5.95
CA ALA A 139 4.18 18.88 6.92
C ALA A 139 3.34 19.38 8.12
N PRO A 140 2.27 20.15 7.95
CA PRO A 140 1.43 20.58 9.08
C PRO A 140 0.75 19.42 9.80
N VAL A 141 0.49 18.29 9.13
CA VAL A 141 0.00 17.06 9.77
C VAL A 141 1.10 16.43 10.64
N GLY A 142 2.24 16.09 10.04
CA GLY A 142 3.29 15.37 10.76
C GLY A 142 3.96 16.18 11.86
N TYR A 143 4.05 17.52 11.73
CA TYR A 143 4.55 18.37 12.82
C TYR A 143 3.60 18.41 14.02
N ARG A 144 2.27 18.28 13.82
CA ARG A 144 1.32 18.15 14.92
C ARG A 144 1.46 16.80 15.62
N MET A 145 1.57 15.72 14.85
CA MET A 145 1.86 14.40 15.42
C MET A 145 3.14 14.41 16.27
N PHE A 146 4.19 15.05 15.77
CA PHE A 146 5.46 15.22 16.53
C PHE A 146 5.29 16.09 17.77
N ALA A 147 4.52 17.18 17.70
CA ALA A 147 4.31 18.07 18.84
C ALA A 147 3.58 17.37 19.99
N GLU A 148 2.70 16.43 19.68
CA GLU A 148 1.94 15.64 20.65
C GLU A 148 2.72 14.44 21.18
N HIS A 149 3.47 13.76 20.30
CA HIS A 149 4.20 12.53 20.58
C HIS A 149 5.63 12.57 20.04
N PRO A 150 6.50 13.46 20.56
CA PRO A 150 7.86 13.63 20.05
C PRO A 150 8.73 12.38 20.20
N GLU A 151 8.43 11.52 21.19
CA GLU A 151 9.14 10.27 21.47
C GLU A 151 8.95 9.21 20.37
N ARG A 152 7.87 9.32 19.57
CA ARG A 152 7.55 8.36 18.50
C ARG A 152 8.25 8.64 17.18
N VAL A 153 8.78 9.86 17.00
CA VAL A 153 9.40 10.25 15.72
C VAL A 153 10.90 10.05 15.76
N THR A 154 11.38 9.01 15.10
CA THR A 154 12.80 8.64 15.03
C THR A 154 13.60 9.48 14.03
N GLY A 155 12.93 10.11 13.07
CA GLY A 155 13.57 10.96 12.07
C GLY A 155 12.59 11.64 11.13
N PHE A 156 13.06 12.72 10.49
CA PHE A 156 12.30 13.47 9.49
C PHE A 156 12.96 13.42 8.12
N ILE A 157 12.14 13.21 7.09
CA ILE A 157 12.49 13.44 5.70
C ILE A 157 11.54 14.52 5.19
N ILE A 158 12.05 15.72 4.88
CA ILE A 158 11.22 16.88 4.58
C ILE A 158 11.44 17.32 3.15
N GLN A 159 10.36 17.37 2.38
CA GLN A 159 10.35 17.90 1.02
C GLN A 159 9.29 18.98 0.89
N ASN A 160 9.73 20.23 0.64
CA ASN A 160 8.83 21.36 0.37
C ASN A 160 7.71 21.50 1.43
N GLY A 161 8.02 21.21 2.68
CA GLY A 161 7.14 21.39 3.83
C GLY A 161 7.57 22.60 4.65
N ASN A 162 6.63 23.37 5.15
CA ASN A 162 6.89 24.48 6.07
C ASN A 162 6.33 24.18 7.45
N ALA A 163 7.06 24.60 8.47
CA ALA A 163 6.66 24.48 9.89
C ALA A 163 6.02 25.76 10.44
N TYR A 164 6.25 26.89 9.79
CA TYR A 164 5.87 28.22 10.25
C TYR A 164 5.24 29.03 9.12
N GLU A 165 4.39 30.02 9.47
CA GLU A 165 3.72 30.90 8.50
C GLU A 165 4.69 31.67 7.61
N GLU A 166 5.88 32.01 8.12
CA GLU A 166 6.95 32.67 7.36
C GLU A 166 7.46 31.83 6.17
N GLY A 167 7.16 30.53 6.15
CA GLY A 167 7.40 29.64 5.00
C GLY A 167 6.44 29.88 3.84
N LEU A 168 5.26 30.46 4.12
CA LEU A 168 4.28 30.87 3.13
C LEU A 168 4.67 32.22 2.53
N ARG A 169 4.58 32.34 1.22
CA ARG A 169 4.86 33.56 0.47
C ARG A 169 3.55 34.14 -0.07
N ASP A 170 3.56 35.41 -0.47
CA ASP A 170 2.41 36.15 -1.03
C ASP A 170 1.66 35.40 -2.16
N PHE A 171 2.32 34.42 -2.77
CA PHE A 171 1.69 33.52 -3.76
C PHE A 171 0.50 32.74 -3.16
N TRP A 172 0.52 32.44 -1.88
CA TRP A 172 -0.52 31.65 -1.20
C TRP A 172 -1.68 32.49 -0.65
N ASP A 173 -1.57 33.84 -0.63
CA ASP A 173 -2.58 34.74 -0.09
C ASP A 173 -3.97 34.60 -0.74
N PRO A 174 -4.11 34.23 -2.05
CA PRO A 174 -5.41 34.06 -2.69
C PRO A 174 -6.04 32.67 -2.48
N ILE A 175 -5.34 31.73 -1.84
CA ILE A 175 -5.75 30.33 -1.69
C ILE A 175 -6.12 30.07 -0.23
#